data_d25b26549acddbd4b6810de62b493fac
#
_entry.id   d25b26549acddbd4b6810de62b493fac
#
_cell.length_a   1.000
_cell.length_b   1.000
_cell.length_c   1.000
_cell.angle_alpha   90.00
_cell.angle_beta   90.00
_cell.angle_gamma   90.00
#
_symmetry.space_group_name_H-M   'P 1'
#
loop_
_entity.id
_entity.type
_entity.pdbx_description
1 polymer ?
#
loop_
_entity_poly.entity_id
_entity_poly.type
_entity_poly.pdbx_seq_one_letter_code
_entity_poly.pdbx_strand_id
1 'polypeptide(L)'
;MNQFSPDRLVSQDDWSDLTRVKSAPAIDIDRLHSHRLTRLRSCIQETGAAMCLLVNPVSLRYAVDYRAYALFQSHIPTAYLFVPVDGPVVIHGALDSAPMADEFRKARPISYFDGATELESNAKDLARDVVNYLKEIGTDNRRVAIEYVNPSITQALEAAGLEVIDGVLASENARVIKSEDEINCIRWAIAVAEHGIAKLKTAVHAGVTEAQLWGLLNYANLANNGDWHDGRMLASGPRINPWMQEATLRRVESGDLVGFDTDMVGPQGYCADISRTLHCGPAMPTRRQKELYRLALDEIEHNLRLIRPGITLDAFQQQAFVPPEAFHQNAYTCVIHGVGMCDEYPRVNPIFRGPNPYRGTLEAGMIICVESYMGAVGERDGVKLEQQVLVTSDGYEMLSSDPLEPSLLD
;
A
#
# COMPACT_ATOMS: atom_id res chain seq x y z
N MET A 1 -27.18 26.20 13.40
CA MET A 1 -27.42 24.74 13.41
C MET A 1 -26.22 24.07 12.80
N ASN A 2 -25.59 23.16 13.52
CA ASN A 2 -24.47 22.39 12.98
C ASN A 2 -24.98 21.60 11.75
N GLN A 3 -24.54 21.96 10.55
CA GLN A 3 -25.00 21.32 9.33
C GLN A 3 -24.46 19.88 9.17
N PHE A 4 -23.55 19.48 10.00
CA PHE A 4 -22.88 18.18 9.94
C PHE A 4 -22.96 17.44 11.27
N SER A 5 -23.80 16.42 11.32
CA SER A 5 -23.69 15.31 12.25
C SER A 5 -23.21 14.06 11.50
N PRO A 6 -22.55 13.09 12.15
CA PRO A 6 -22.21 11.82 11.52
C PRO A 6 -23.42 11.14 10.83
N ASP A 7 -24.57 11.20 11.48
CA ASP A 7 -25.82 10.65 10.95
C ASP A 7 -26.23 11.32 9.63
N ARG A 8 -25.90 12.59 9.45
CA ARG A 8 -26.24 13.32 8.24
C ARG A 8 -25.30 13.05 7.07
N LEU A 9 -24.03 12.76 7.35
CA LEU A 9 -23.06 12.37 6.32
C LEU A 9 -23.42 11.02 5.70
N VAL A 10 -23.92 10.08 6.49
CA VAL A 10 -24.35 8.75 6.02
C VAL A 10 -25.76 8.78 5.43
N SER A 11 -26.69 9.49 6.05
CA SER A 11 -28.11 9.51 5.64
C SER A 11 -28.39 10.27 4.34
N GLN A 12 -27.45 11.10 3.86
CA GLN A 12 -27.57 11.79 2.57
C GLN A 12 -27.05 10.96 1.40
N ASP A 13 -26.33 9.89 1.68
CA ASP A 13 -25.87 8.93 0.67
C ASP A 13 -26.88 7.79 0.59
N ASP A 14 -27.70 7.82 -0.42
CA ASP A 14 -28.47 6.63 -0.76
C ASP A 14 -27.54 5.61 -1.46
N TRP A 15 -27.94 4.35 -1.45
CA TRP A 15 -27.14 3.28 -2.05
C TRP A 15 -26.93 3.45 -3.56
N SER A 16 -27.66 4.36 -4.21
CA SER A 16 -27.48 4.72 -5.62
C SER A 16 -26.13 5.39 -5.88
N ASP A 17 -25.48 5.93 -4.85
CA ASP A 17 -24.14 6.50 -4.94
C ASP A 17 -23.08 5.46 -5.32
N LEU A 18 -23.29 4.20 -4.98
CA LEU A 18 -22.40 3.11 -5.40
C LEU A 18 -22.37 2.96 -6.93
N THR A 19 -23.46 3.32 -7.61
CA THR A 19 -23.54 3.27 -9.07
C THR A 19 -22.79 4.42 -9.76
N ARG A 20 -22.38 5.45 -9.00
CA ARG A 20 -21.62 6.59 -9.52
C ARG A 20 -20.13 6.29 -9.65
N VAL A 21 -19.61 5.33 -8.90
CA VAL A 21 -18.26 4.80 -9.18
C VAL A 21 -18.32 4.16 -10.56
N LYS A 22 -17.51 4.66 -11.49
CA LYS A 22 -17.40 4.06 -12.83
C LYS A 22 -17.29 2.56 -12.67
N SER A 23 -18.05 1.83 -13.49
CA SER A 23 -17.97 0.36 -13.49
C SER A 23 -16.52 -0.08 -13.49
N ALA A 24 -16.21 -1.09 -12.67
CA ALA A 24 -14.87 -1.67 -12.62
C ALA A 24 -14.38 -1.96 -14.05
N PRO A 25 -13.10 -1.68 -14.36
CA PRO A 25 -12.52 -2.12 -15.60
C PRO A 25 -12.71 -3.63 -15.77
N ALA A 26 -12.69 -4.11 -17.00
CA ALA A 26 -12.72 -5.54 -17.26
C ALA A 26 -11.44 -6.17 -16.68
N ILE A 27 -11.60 -7.13 -15.79
CA ILE A 27 -10.53 -7.88 -15.13
C ILE A 27 -10.78 -9.36 -15.40
N ASP A 28 -9.81 -10.02 -15.99
CA ASP A 28 -9.81 -11.47 -16.15
C ASP A 28 -9.18 -12.08 -14.87
N ILE A 29 -10.01 -12.57 -13.98
CA ILE A 29 -9.60 -13.07 -12.67
C ILE A 29 -8.71 -14.31 -12.79
N ASP A 30 -8.99 -15.22 -13.71
CA ASP A 30 -8.19 -16.44 -13.89
C ASP A 30 -6.80 -16.08 -14.44
N ARG A 31 -6.73 -15.17 -15.41
CA ARG A 31 -5.47 -14.66 -15.96
C ARG A 31 -4.68 -13.88 -14.89
N LEU A 32 -5.33 -13.05 -14.09
CA LEU A 32 -4.75 -12.32 -12.97
C LEU A 32 -4.04 -13.27 -12.01
N HIS A 33 -4.74 -14.29 -11.53
CA HIS A 33 -4.19 -15.27 -10.58
C HIS A 33 -3.07 -16.11 -11.18
N SER A 34 -3.24 -16.58 -12.42
CA SER A 34 -2.22 -17.34 -13.12
C SER A 34 -0.92 -16.54 -13.28
N HIS A 35 -1.04 -15.26 -13.64
CA HIS A 35 0.11 -14.35 -13.74
C HIS A 35 0.81 -14.18 -12.39
N ARG A 36 0.08 -13.84 -11.33
CA ARG A 36 0.63 -13.63 -9.98
C ARG A 36 1.40 -14.86 -9.49
N LEU A 37 0.79 -16.04 -9.58
CA LEU A 37 1.42 -17.27 -9.13
C LEU A 37 2.65 -17.62 -9.96
N THR A 38 2.61 -17.42 -11.28
CA THR A 38 3.76 -17.64 -12.16
C THR A 38 4.92 -16.71 -11.80
N ARG A 39 4.65 -15.43 -11.58
CA ARG A 39 5.66 -14.46 -11.16
C ARG A 39 6.27 -14.84 -9.80
N LEU A 40 5.44 -15.20 -8.83
CA LEU A 40 5.91 -15.59 -7.51
C LEU A 40 6.81 -16.82 -7.57
N ARG A 41 6.42 -17.85 -8.30
CA ARG A 41 7.23 -19.06 -8.50
C ARG A 41 8.56 -18.77 -9.18
N SER A 42 8.57 -17.90 -10.19
CA SER A 42 9.81 -17.45 -10.84
C SER A 42 10.75 -16.77 -9.84
N CYS A 43 10.24 -15.84 -9.04
CA CYS A 43 11.04 -15.15 -8.03
C CYS A 43 11.55 -16.08 -6.92
N ILE A 44 10.75 -17.08 -6.51
CA ILE A 44 11.21 -18.13 -5.58
C ILE A 44 12.34 -18.93 -6.22
N GLN A 45 12.20 -19.34 -7.48
CA GLN A 45 13.22 -20.09 -8.21
C GLN A 45 14.54 -19.32 -8.33
N GLU A 46 14.50 -18.01 -8.56
CA GLU A 46 15.68 -17.13 -8.62
C GLU A 46 16.47 -17.11 -7.32
N THR A 47 15.84 -17.35 -6.16
CA THR A 47 16.53 -17.48 -4.87
C THR A 47 17.23 -18.83 -4.70
N GLY A 48 16.97 -19.80 -5.58
CA GLY A 48 17.42 -21.19 -5.44
C GLY A 48 16.65 -22.01 -4.40
N ALA A 49 15.58 -21.47 -3.80
CA ALA A 49 14.72 -22.21 -2.88
C ALA A 49 13.80 -23.19 -3.61
N ALA A 50 13.45 -24.30 -2.93
CA ALA A 50 12.46 -25.26 -3.44
C ALA A 50 11.03 -24.75 -3.29
N MET A 51 10.80 -23.95 -2.24
CA MET A 51 9.51 -23.37 -1.90
C MET A 51 9.66 -22.10 -1.06
N CYS A 52 8.58 -21.34 -0.96
CA CYS A 52 8.43 -20.26 0.02
C CYS A 52 7.30 -20.58 1.00
N LEU A 53 7.54 -20.33 2.29
CA LEU A 53 6.54 -20.28 3.34
C LEU A 53 6.07 -18.84 3.51
N LEU A 54 4.85 -18.55 3.07
CA LEU A 54 4.24 -17.24 3.13
C LEU A 54 3.29 -17.13 4.33
N VAL A 55 3.34 -16.00 5.03
CA VAL A 55 2.53 -15.72 6.23
C VAL A 55 1.87 -14.33 6.13
N ASN A 56 2.50 -13.39 5.43
CA ASN A 56 2.01 -12.04 5.26
C ASN A 56 0.67 -12.05 4.51
N PRO A 57 -0.39 -11.37 5.01
CA PRO A 57 -1.69 -11.34 4.35
C PRO A 57 -1.66 -10.79 2.93
N VAL A 58 -0.76 -9.85 2.62
CA VAL A 58 -0.55 -9.33 1.25
C VAL A 58 -0.04 -10.45 0.34
N SER A 59 0.94 -11.22 0.79
CA SER A 59 1.51 -12.33 0.02
C SER A 59 0.52 -13.49 -0.14
N LEU A 60 -0.26 -13.79 0.91
CA LEU A 60 -1.35 -14.78 0.83
C LEU A 60 -2.42 -14.33 -0.17
N ARG A 61 -2.78 -13.04 -0.16
CA ARG A 61 -3.72 -12.45 -1.11
C ARG A 61 -3.19 -12.51 -2.54
N TYR A 62 -1.92 -12.15 -2.74
CA TYR A 62 -1.28 -12.18 -4.04
C TYR A 62 -1.23 -13.58 -4.63
N ALA A 63 -0.85 -14.57 -3.83
CA ALA A 63 -0.63 -15.95 -4.29
C ALA A 63 -1.93 -16.72 -4.56
N VAL A 64 -2.94 -16.62 -3.69
CA VAL A 64 -4.12 -17.48 -3.71
C VAL A 64 -5.44 -16.77 -3.41
N ASP A 65 -5.45 -15.45 -3.53
CA ASP A 65 -6.61 -14.59 -3.23
C ASP A 65 -7.20 -14.78 -1.81
N TYR A 66 -6.34 -15.11 -0.85
CA TYR A 66 -6.75 -15.25 0.54
C TYR A 66 -7.30 -13.92 1.08
N ARG A 67 -8.57 -13.89 1.48
CA ARG A 67 -9.28 -12.70 1.95
C ARG A 67 -10.01 -12.94 3.26
N ALA A 68 -9.29 -13.36 4.28
CA ALA A 68 -9.87 -13.58 5.58
C ALA A 68 -9.01 -12.92 6.67
N TYR A 69 -9.63 -12.05 7.47
CA TYR A 69 -9.01 -11.48 8.66
C TYR A 69 -7.62 -10.87 8.42
N ALA A 70 -7.40 -10.12 7.32
CA ALA A 70 -6.08 -9.66 6.93
C ALA A 70 -5.34 -8.88 8.04
N LEU A 71 -6.00 -7.92 8.70
CA LEU A 71 -5.42 -7.20 9.84
C LEU A 71 -5.14 -8.12 11.03
N PHE A 72 -6.02 -9.06 11.32
CA PHE A 72 -5.80 -10.04 12.37
C PHE A 72 -4.62 -10.96 12.03
N GLN A 73 -4.57 -11.46 10.80
CA GLN A 73 -3.49 -12.30 10.27
C GLN A 73 -2.11 -11.61 10.35
N SER A 74 -2.06 -10.28 10.19
CA SER A 74 -0.80 -9.52 10.28
C SER A 74 -0.20 -9.50 11.70
N HIS A 75 -1.04 -9.65 12.73
CA HIS A 75 -0.61 -9.66 14.14
C HIS A 75 -0.57 -11.07 14.72
N ILE A 76 -1.53 -11.90 14.32
CA ILE A 76 -1.76 -13.25 14.84
C ILE A 76 -1.90 -14.16 13.63
N PRO A 77 -0.78 -14.67 13.08
CA PRO A 77 -0.82 -15.53 11.91
C PRO A 77 -1.52 -16.85 12.25
N THR A 78 -2.70 -17.04 11.68
CA THR A 78 -3.53 -18.25 11.80
C THR A 78 -3.52 -19.09 10.54
N ALA A 79 -3.06 -18.53 9.43
CA ALA A 79 -2.90 -19.19 8.15
C ALA A 79 -1.49 -18.98 7.61
N TYR A 80 -1.01 -19.93 6.84
CA TYR A 80 0.24 -19.85 6.09
C TYR A 80 0.17 -20.70 4.82
N LEU A 81 1.00 -20.36 3.86
CA LEU A 81 0.95 -20.96 2.52
C LEU A 81 2.30 -21.58 2.17
N PHE A 82 2.28 -22.77 1.63
CA PHE A 82 3.43 -23.40 0.98
C PHE A 82 3.31 -23.17 -0.52
N VAL A 83 4.22 -22.37 -1.08
CA VAL A 83 4.31 -22.10 -2.52
C VAL A 83 5.58 -22.74 -3.04
N PRO A 84 5.51 -23.87 -3.77
CA PRO A 84 6.67 -24.49 -4.38
C PRO A 84 7.02 -23.83 -5.71
N VAL A 85 8.23 -23.99 -6.17
CA VAL A 85 8.61 -23.66 -7.55
C VAL A 85 7.79 -24.50 -8.54
N ASP A 86 7.61 -25.79 -8.23
CA ASP A 86 6.78 -26.71 -8.99
C ASP A 86 6.04 -27.66 -8.05
N GLY A 87 4.75 -27.88 -8.31
CA GLY A 87 3.87 -28.70 -7.46
C GLY A 87 2.66 -27.93 -6.93
N PRO A 88 1.84 -28.55 -6.06
CA PRO A 88 0.61 -27.96 -5.56
C PRO A 88 0.88 -26.85 -4.55
N VAL A 89 0.11 -25.75 -4.63
CA VAL A 89 0.09 -24.68 -3.63
C VAL A 89 -0.83 -25.11 -2.49
N VAL A 90 -0.29 -25.13 -1.27
CA VAL A 90 -1.00 -25.66 -0.09
C VAL A 90 -1.25 -24.56 0.93
N ILE A 91 -2.52 -24.25 1.17
CA ILE A 91 -2.92 -23.36 2.28
C ILE A 91 -3.13 -24.16 3.56
N HIS A 92 -2.50 -23.72 4.63
CA HIS A 92 -2.75 -24.21 5.99
C HIS A 92 -3.57 -23.17 6.72
N GLY A 93 -4.82 -23.51 7.06
CA GLY A 93 -5.76 -22.59 7.69
C GLY A 93 -6.98 -23.29 8.25
N ALA A 94 -7.87 -22.51 8.87
CA ALA A 94 -9.11 -23.02 9.44
C ALA A 94 -10.30 -22.97 8.47
N LEU A 95 -10.21 -22.15 7.40
CA LEU A 95 -11.32 -21.85 6.50
C LEU A 95 -10.92 -22.05 5.04
N ASP A 96 -11.89 -22.45 4.24
CA ASP A 96 -11.80 -22.52 2.78
C ASP A 96 -11.91 -21.09 2.19
N SER A 97 -10.88 -20.29 2.42
CA SER A 97 -10.86 -18.86 2.09
C SER A 97 -9.76 -18.47 1.08
N ALA A 98 -9.13 -19.47 0.46
CA ALA A 98 -8.10 -19.30 -0.54
C ALA A 98 -8.49 -20.04 -1.85
N PRO A 99 -9.37 -19.46 -2.67
CA PRO A 99 -10.00 -20.19 -3.79
C PRO A 99 -9.00 -20.68 -4.85
N MET A 100 -7.78 -20.12 -4.88
CA MET A 100 -6.75 -20.48 -5.83
C MET A 100 -5.67 -21.42 -5.26
N ALA A 101 -5.82 -21.90 -4.02
CA ALA A 101 -4.95 -22.93 -3.48
C ALA A 101 -5.37 -24.31 -4.02
N ASP A 102 -4.37 -25.17 -4.34
CA ASP A 102 -4.64 -26.52 -4.83
C ASP A 102 -5.11 -27.46 -3.71
N GLU A 103 -4.61 -27.24 -2.48
CA GLU A 103 -4.93 -28.06 -1.32
C GLU A 103 -5.15 -27.25 -0.04
N PHE A 104 -6.02 -27.77 0.84
CA PHE A 104 -6.26 -27.24 2.19
C PHE A 104 -5.76 -28.24 3.24
N ARG A 105 -4.96 -27.72 4.19
CA ARG A 105 -4.49 -28.49 5.33
C ARG A 105 -4.72 -27.73 6.63
N LYS A 106 -4.79 -28.44 7.74
CA LYS A 106 -4.91 -27.82 9.07
C LYS A 106 -3.64 -27.06 9.42
N ALA A 107 -3.76 -25.80 9.84
CA ALA A 107 -2.64 -25.03 10.34
C ALA A 107 -2.12 -25.58 11.69
N ARG A 108 -0.80 -25.50 11.88
CA ARG A 108 -0.19 -25.56 13.20
C ARG A 108 -0.36 -24.19 13.87
N PRO A 109 -0.68 -24.14 15.16
CA PRO A 109 -0.72 -22.87 15.89
C PRO A 109 0.68 -22.25 16.00
N ILE A 110 0.95 -21.24 15.19
CA ILE A 110 2.27 -20.58 15.10
C ILE A 110 2.31 -19.22 15.79
N SER A 111 1.18 -18.73 16.30
CA SER A 111 1.08 -17.53 17.12
C SER A 111 0.97 -17.88 18.61
N TYR A 112 1.33 -16.95 19.49
CA TYR A 112 1.13 -17.14 20.92
C TYR A 112 -0.35 -17.23 21.28
N PHE A 113 -1.22 -16.51 20.57
CA PHE A 113 -2.67 -16.51 20.80
C PHE A 113 -3.29 -17.91 20.66
N ASP A 114 -2.89 -18.65 19.62
CA ASP A 114 -3.44 -19.98 19.36
C ASP A 114 -2.60 -21.11 19.95
N GLY A 115 -1.28 -20.93 20.03
CA GLY A 115 -0.32 -21.94 20.45
C GLY A 115 0.12 -21.86 21.91
N ALA A 116 -0.17 -20.75 22.58
CA ALA A 116 0.21 -20.50 23.99
C ALA A 116 1.68 -20.94 24.27
N THR A 117 1.88 -21.77 25.27
CA THR A 117 3.19 -22.29 25.66
C THR A 117 3.75 -23.39 24.74
N GLU A 118 2.97 -23.87 23.78
CA GLU A 118 3.33 -24.96 22.87
C GLU A 118 4.00 -24.49 21.57
N LEU A 119 4.42 -23.22 21.48
CA LEU A 119 4.98 -22.63 20.25
C LEU A 119 6.20 -23.42 19.73
N GLU A 120 7.10 -23.86 20.61
CA GLU A 120 8.27 -24.65 20.18
C GLU A 120 7.88 -26.03 19.65
N SER A 121 6.89 -26.68 20.27
CA SER A 121 6.36 -27.97 19.81
C SER A 121 5.68 -27.81 18.45
N ASN A 122 4.85 -26.78 18.31
CA ASN A 122 4.16 -26.46 17.05
C ASN A 122 5.15 -26.10 15.94
N ALA A 123 6.24 -25.40 16.26
CA ALA A 123 7.31 -25.07 15.30
C ALA A 123 8.01 -26.32 14.78
N LYS A 124 8.28 -27.31 15.66
CA LYS A 124 8.86 -28.61 15.26
C LYS A 124 7.90 -29.41 14.38
N ASP A 125 6.59 -29.35 14.68
CA ASP A 125 5.58 -30.00 13.86
C ASP A 125 5.46 -29.33 12.48
N LEU A 126 5.48 -27.98 12.41
CA LEU A 126 5.54 -27.25 11.14
C LEU A 126 6.78 -27.62 10.33
N ALA A 127 7.96 -27.67 10.97
CA ALA A 127 9.18 -28.06 10.29
C ALA A 127 9.10 -29.47 9.69
N ARG A 128 8.45 -30.41 10.40
CA ARG A 128 8.17 -31.76 9.90
C ARG A 128 7.20 -31.73 8.71
N ASP A 129 6.16 -30.89 8.78
CA ASP A 129 5.20 -30.73 7.69
C ASP A 129 5.90 -30.17 6.42
N VAL A 130 6.81 -29.20 6.56
CA VAL A 130 7.64 -28.69 5.45
C VAL A 130 8.52 -29.79 4.86
N VAL A 131 9.23 -30.58 5.70
CA VAL A 131 10.07 -31.68 5.22
C VAL A 131 9.25 -32.74 4.48
N ASN A 132 8.06 -33.06 4.97
CA ASN A 132 7.18 -34.02 4.32
C ASN A 132 6.65 -33.46 3.00
N TYR A 133 6.25 -32.21 2.96
CA TYR A 133 5.81 -31.56 1.74
C TYR A 133 6.89 -31.55 0.65
N LEU A 134 8.17 -31.26 0.99
CA LEU A 134 9.26 -31.34 0.03
C LEU A 134 9.42 -32.74 -0.56
N LYS A 135 9.22 -33.80 0.25
CA LYS A 135 9.21 -35.17 -0.25
C LYS A 135 8.02 -35.47 -1.15
N GLU A 136 6.82 -34.96 -0.78
CA GLU A 136 5.59 -35.12 -1.58
C GLU A 136 5.74 -34.55 -2.99
N ILE A 137 6.37 -33.36 -3.12
CA ILE A 137 6.66 -32.75 -4.43
C ILE A 137 7.90 -33.32 -5.11
N GLY A 138 8.56 -34.33 -4.52
CA GLY A 138 9.67 -35.06 -5.13
C GLY A 138 10.98 -34.27 -5.25
N THR A 139 11.25 -33.31 -4.38
CA THR A 139 12.49 -32.53 -4.43
C THR A 139 13.46 -32.91 -3.30
N ASP A 140 14.74 -33.01 -3.64
CA ASP A 140 15.85 -33.13 -2.68
C ASP A 140 16.43 -31.77 -2.26
N ASN A 141 15.96 -30.68 -2.87
CA ASN A 141 16.40 -29.31 -2.50
C ASN A 141 15.87 -28.95 -1.10
N ARG A 142 16.80 -28.67 -0.21
CA ARG A 142 16.52 -28.39 1.22
C ARG A 142 16.49 -26.89 1.54
N ARG A 143 16.66 -26.04 0.53
CA ARG A 143 16.59 -24.57 0.70
C ARG A 143 15.14 -24.11 0.67
N VAL A 144 14.71 -23.42 1.73
CA VAL A 144 13.34 -22.93 1.92
C VAL A 144 13.39 -21.43 2.22
N ALA A 145 12.64 -20.65 1.45
CA ALA A 145 12.44 -19.23 1.70
C ALA A 145 11.30 -19.06 2.71
N ILE A 146 11.42 -18.13 3.65
CA ILE A 146 10.37 -17.86 4.65
C ILE A 146 10.11 -16.36 4.80
N GLU A 147 8.86 -15.99 5.02
CA GLU A 147 8.47 -14.64 5.44
C GLU A 147 8.38 -14.56 6.98
N TYR A 148 8.29 -13.39 7.52
CA TYR A 148 7.94 -12.94 8.88
C TYR A 148 7.44 -14.02 9.85
N VAL A 149 8.30 -14.93 10.26
CA VAL A 149 7.97 -15.98 11.23
C VAL A 149 8.68 -15.77 12.56
N ASN A 150 8.16 -16.40 13.61
CA ASN A 150 8.81 -16.39 14.92
C ASN A 150 10.20 -17.08 14.87
N PRO A 151 11.20 -16.65 15.68
CA PRO A 151 12.51 -17.30 15.76
C PRO A 151 12.45 -18.81 16.02
N SER A 152 11.50 -19.29 16.81
CA SER A 152 11.28 -20.72 17.06
C SER A 152 10.99 -21.53 15.80
N ILE A 153 10.31 -20.94 14.82
CA ILE A 153 10.03 -21.59 13.52
C ILE A 153 11.30 -21.71 12.70
N THR A 154 12.07 -20.62 12.58
CA THR A 154 13.38 -20.64 11.88
C THR A 154 14.29 -21.69 12.48
N GLN A 155 14.46 -21.72 13.81
CA GLN A 155 15.30 -22.68 14.52
C GLN A 155 14.82 -24.12 14.31
N ALA A 156 13.51 -24.36 14.30
CA ALA A 156 12.97 -25.70 14.08
C ALA A 156 13.19 -26.19 12.65
N LEU A 157 13.05 -25.31 11.65
CA LEU A 157 13.35 -25.62 10.25
C LEU A 157 14.82 -25.96 10.05
N GLU A 158 15.73 -25.17 10.59
CA GLU A 158 17.18 -25.42 10.55
C GLU A 158 17.54 -26.73 11.26
N ALA A 159 16.98 -26.99 12.45
CA ALA A 159 17.16 -28.24 13.19
C ALA A 159 16.63 -29.48 12.43
N ALA A 160 15.63 -29.30 11.53
CA ALA A 160 15.15 -30.35 10.63
C ALA A 160 16.05 -30.53 9.38
N GLY A 161 17.17 -29.85 9.30
CA GLY A 161 18.15 -29.94 8.21
C GLY A 161 17.74 -29.15 6.95
N LEU A 162 16.96 -28.09 7.10
CA LEU A 162 16.63 -27.17 6.03
C LEU A 162 17.61 -25.99 6.03
N GLU A 163 17.94 -25.50 4.85
CA GLU A 163 18.61 -24.21 4.66
C GLU A 163 17.55 -23.13 4.57
N VAL A 164 17.45 -22.28 5.60
CA VAL A 164 16.44 -21.22 5.66
C VAL A 164 17.02 -19.93 5.11
N ILE A 165 16.28 -19.30 4.18
CA ILE A 165 16.62 -17.98 3.62
C ILE A 165 15.44 -17.03 3.74
N ASP A 166 15.72 -15.73 3.61
CA ASP A 166 14.69 -14.68 3.59
C ASP A 166 13.80 -14.79 2.32
N GLY A 167 12.51 -14.92 2.51
CA GLY A 167 11.51 -15.01 1.43
C GLY A 167 10.84 -13.71 1.06
N VAL A 168 11.01 -12.65 1.87
CA VAL A 168 10.33 -11.35 1.66
C VAL A 168 10.72 -10.76 0.30
N LEU A 169 12.01 -10.81 -0.05
CA LEU A 169 12.49 -10.29 -1.32
C LEU A 169 11.85 -11.00 -2.53
N ALA A 170 11.62 -12.31 -2.45
CA ALA A 170 10.97 -13.06 -3.53
C ALA A 170 9.50 -12.65 -3.69
N SER A 171 8.76 -12.52 -2.59
CA SER A 171 7.36 -12.12 -2.63
C SER A 171 7.18 -10.66 -3.07
N GLU A 172 8.08 -9.75 -2.67
CA GLU A 172 8.04 -8.36 -3.12
C GLU A 172 8.42 -8.20 -4.60
N ASN A 173 9.49 -8.84 -5.05
CA ASN A 173 9.91 -8.79 -6.46
C ASN A 173 8.84 -9.33 -7.43
N ALA A 174 8.03 -10.28 -6.97
CA ALA A 174 6.92 -10.80 -7.77
C ALA A 174 5.89 -9.71 -8.14
N ARG A 175 5.68 -8.74 -7.25
CA ARG A 175 4.67 -7.68 -7.40
C ARG A 175 5.14 -6.44 -8.16
N VAL A 176 6.45 -6.28 -8.36
CA VAL A 176 7.05 -5.03 -8.91
C VAL A 176 6.50 -4.68 -10.29
N ILE A 177 6.43 -5.64 -11.21
CA ILE A 177 5.91 -5.43 -12.57
C ILE A 177 4.49 -5.96 -12.66
N LYS A 178 3.55 -5.05 -12.90
CA LYS A 178 2.12 -5.35 -12.93
C LYS A 178 1.68 -5.85 -14.29
N SER A 179 0.82 -6.87 -14.32
CA SER A 179 0.08 -7.27 -15.52
C SER A 179 -1.02 -6.25 -15.84
N GLU A 180 -1.62 -6.37 -17.03
CA GLU A 180 -2.76 -5.53 -17.42
C GLU A 180 -3.94 -5.64 -16.45
N ASP A 181 -4.24 -6.86 -15.97
CA ASP A 181 -5.32 -7.08 -15.00
C ASP A 181 -5.01 -6.47 -13.64
N GLU A 182 -3.76 -6.51 -13.18
CA GLU A 182 -3.33 -5.82 -11.96
C GLU A 182 -3.44 -4.30 -12.10
N ILE A 183 -3.02 -3.75 -13.25
CA ILE A 183 -3.19 -2.32 -13.56
C ILE A 183 -4.67 -1.93 -13.55
N ASN A 184 -5.54 -2.78 -14.08
CA ASN A 184 -6.99 -2.55 -14.05
C ASN A 184 -7.57 -2.63 -12.62
N CYS A 185 -7.06 -3.51 -11.75
CA CYS A 185 -7.41 -3.51 -10.32
C CYS A 185 -7.02 -2.19 -9.65
N ILE A 186 -5.82 -1.66 -9.95
CA ILE A 186 -5.35 -0.37 -9.42
C ILE A 186 -6.20 0.79 -9.95
N ARG A 187 -6.54 0.81 -11.25
CA ARG A 187 -7.45 1.82 -11.80
C ARG A 187 -8.82 1.79 -11.13
N TRP A 188 -9.31 0.60 -10.75
CA TRP A 188 -10.54 0.48 -9.97
C TRP A 188 -10.39 1.05 -8.56
N ALA A 189 -9.31 0.70 -7.85
CA ALA A 189 -9.02 1.25 -6.53
C ALA A 189 -8.93 2.78 -6.57
N ILE A 190 -8.24 3.35 -7.55
CA ILE A 190 -8.14 4.81 -7.76
C ILE A 190 -9.53 5.43 -8.00
N ALA A 191 -10.38 4.84 -8.83
CA ALA A 191 -11.72 5.35 -9.07
C ALA A 191 -12.57 5.38 -7.78
N VAL A 192 -12.41 4.38 -6.91
CA VAL A 192 -13.07 4.34 -5.58
C VAL A 192 -12.48 5.39 -4.65
N ALA A 193 -11.16 5.57 -4.61
CA ALA A 193 -10.51 6.59 -3.81
C ALA A 193 -10.94 8.00 -4.24
N GLU A 194 -10.93 8.30 -5.53
CA GLU A 194 -11.38 9.60 -6.07
C GLU A 194 -12.85 9.88 -5.75
N HIS A 195 -13.70 8.85 -5.74
CA HIS A 195 -15.09 9.01 -5.29
C HIS A 195 -15.16 9.41 -3.81
N GLY A 196 -14.36 8.77 -2.94
CA GLY A 196 -14.24 9.14 -1.53
C GLY A 196 -13.66 10.54 -1.32
N ILE A 197 -12.65 10.90 -2.10
CA ILE A 197 -12.03 12.24 -2.10
C ILE A 197 -13.06 13.30 -2.50
N ALA A 198 -13.87 13.07 -3.53
CA ALA A 198 -14.92 14.00 -3.92
C ALA A 198 -15.94 14.24 -2.80
N LYS A 199 -16.33 13.18 -2.06
CA LYS A 199 -17.19 13.33 -0.86
C LYS A 199 -16.49 14.12 0.23
N LEU A 200 -15.23 13.83 0.51
CA LEU A 200 -14.44 14.56 1.50
C LEU A 200 -14.34 16.05 1.14
N LYS A 201 -14.03 16.40 -0.10
CA LYS A 201 -13.96 17.78 -0.58
C LYS A 201 -15.26 18.56 -0.32
N THR A 202 -16.41 17.95 -0.58
CA THR A 202 -17.71 18.60 -0.35
C THR A 202 -18.06 18.74 1.14
N ALA A 203 -17.42 17.96 2.01
CA ALA A 203 -17.64 17.96 3.46
C ALA A 203 -16.68 18.88 4.22
N VAL A 204 -15.63 19.42 3.60
CA VAL A 204 -14.69 20.32 4.26
C VAL A 204 -15.35 21.66 4.56
N HIS A 205 -15.56 21.94 5.83
CA HIS A 205 -16.07 23.22 6.34
C HIS A 205 -15.69 23.39 7.83
N ALA A 206 -15.75 24.63 8.32
CA ALA A 206 -15.49 24.90 9.73
C ALA A 206 -16.47 24.15 10.64
N GLY A 207 -15.93 23.43 11.61
CA GLY A 207 -16.68 22.65 12.60
C GLY A 207 -16.77 21.14 12.33
N VAL A 208 -16.50 20.65 11.10
CA VAL A 208 -16.35 19.21 10.84
C VAL A 208 -15.10 18.69 11.55
N THR A 209 -15.09 17.44 12.02
CA THR A 209 -13.89 16.85 12.60
C THR A 209 -13.05 16.12 11.56
N GLU A 210 -11.74 16.03 11.81
CA GLU A 210 -10.84 15.24 10.98
C GLU A 210 -11.34 13.78 10.84
N ALA A 211 -11.76 13.17 11.95
CA ALA A 211 -12.30 11.81 11.96
C ALA A 211 -13.59 11.65 11.12
N GLN A 212 -14.46 12.69 11.07
CA GLN A 212 -15.64 12.66 10.20
C GLN A 212 -15.26 12.70 8.72
N LEU A 213 -14.28 13.52 8.36
CA LEU A 213 -13.77 13.59 6.97
C LEU A 213 -13.13 12.25 6.57
N TRP A 214 -12.29 11.69 7.45
CA TRP A 214 -11.68 10.37 7.22
C TRP A 214 -12.71 9.26 7.05
N GLY A 215 -13.82 9.33 7.80
CA GLY A 215 -14.91 8.38 7.70
C GLY A 215 -15.53 8.28 6.30
N LEU A 216 -15.48 9.35 5.50
CA LEU A 216 -16.00 9.36 4.13
C LEU A 216 -15.14 8.52 3.17
N LEU A 217 -13.81 8.56 3.33
CA LEU A 217 -12.90 7.70 2.56
C LEU A 217 -13.15 6.23 2.88
N ASN A 218 -13.27 5.88 4.17
CA ASN A 218 -13.59 4.52 4.60
C ASN A 218 -14.96 4.05 4.09
N TYR A 219 -15.97 4.92 4.15
CA TYR A 219 -17.29 4.61 3.60
C TYR A 219 -17.20 4.26 2.11
N ALA A 220 -16.55 5.10 1.32
CA ALA A 220 -16.42 4.87 -0.12
C ALA A 220 -15.68 3.55 -0.41
N ASN A 221 -14.60 3.27 0.32
CA ASN A 221 -13.81 2.07 0.14
C ASN A 221 -14.62 0.79 0.46
N LEU A 222 -15.16 0.71 1.68
CA LEU A 222 -15.89 -0.47 2.14
C LEU A 222 -17.18 -0.72 1.34
N ALA A 223 -17.90 0.35 0.98
CA ALA A 223 -19.11 0.26 0.16
C ALA A 223 -18.84 -0.24 -1.27
N ASN A 224 -17.61 -0.12 -1.76
CA ASN A 224 -17.16 -0.60 -3.06
C ASN A 224 -16.30 -1.88 -2.98
N ASN A 225 -16.46 -2.66 -1.91
CA ASN A 225 -15.75 -3.93 -1.69
C ASN A 225 -14.23 -3.80 -1.55
N GLY A 226 -13.74 -2.65 -1.09
CA GLY A 226 -12.37 -2.49 -0.66
C GLY A 226 -12.12 -3.10 0.72
N ASP A 227 -10.88 -3.12 1.15
CA ASP A 227 -10.47 -3.78 2.39
C ASP A 227 -10.29 -2.76 3.54
N TRP A 228 -9.17 -2.02 3.61
CA TRP A 228 -8.87 -1.07 4.69
C TRP A 228 -8.03 0.11 4.16
N HIS A 229 -7.56 0.95 5.08
CA HIS A 229 -6.53 1.96 4.84
C HIS A 229 -5.35 1.65 5.77
N ASP A 230 -4.12 1.78 5.29
CA ASP A 230 -2.93 1.47 6.09
C ASP A 230 -2.71 2.46 7.24
N GLY A 231 -3.23 3.68 7.13
CA GLY A 231 -3.26 4.66 8.22
C GLY A 231 -4.49 5.55 8.13
N ARG A 232 -4.72 6.39 9.15
CA ARG A 232 -5.76 7.44 9.12
C ARG A 232 -5.15 8.79 8.80
N MET A 233 -4.37 8.84 7.73
CA MET A 233 -3.52 9.96 7.36
C MET A 233 -4.32 11.19 6.95
N LEU A 234 -4.79 11.94 7.94
CA LEU A 234 -5.46 13.22 7.75
C LEU A 234 -5.17 14.16 8.93
N ALA A 235 -4.77 15.37 8.62
CA ALA A 235 -4.54 16.42 9.60
C ALA A 235 -5.01 17.76 9.09
N SER A 236 -5.36 18.68 9.99
CA SER A 236 -5.84 20.01 9.66
C SER A 236 -5.18 21.10 10.51
N GLY A 237 -5.09 22.30 9.93
CA GLY A 237 -4.55 23.48 10.59
C GLY A 237 -3.15 23.24 11.17
N PRO A 238 -2.88 23.57 12.46
CA PRO A 238 -1.53 23.44 13.01
C PRO A 238 -1.03 21.97 13.14
N ARG A 239 -1.90 20.99 12.93
CA ARG A 239 -1.50 19.58 12.97
C ARG A 239 -0.97 19.05 11.64
N ILE A 240 -1.16 19.79 10.55
CA ILE A 240 -0.66 19.36 9.24
C ILE A 240 0.87 19.45 9.13
N ASN A 241 1.53 20.17 10.04
CA ASN A 241 2.98 20.32 10.10
C ASN A 241 3.51 20.00 11.52
N PRO A 242 4.38 18.97 11.69
CA PRO A 242 4.89 18.06 10.65
C PRO A 242 3.84 17.06 10.16
N TRP A 243 4.05 16.49 8.99
CA TRP A 243 3.23 15.42 8.42
C TRP A 243 3.28 14.12 9.26
N MET A 244 2.61 13.08 8.85
CA MET A 244 2.43 11.79 9.56
C MET A 244 1.53 11.90 10.78
N GLN A 245 0.41 12.61 10.65
CA GLN A 245 -0.59 12.75 11.70
C GLN A 245 -1.88 12.02 11.33
N GLU A 246 -2.37 11.20 12.24
CA GLU A 246 -3.67 10.54 12.07
C GLU A 246 -4.84 11.47 12.42
N ALA A 247 -5.97 11.23 11.76
CA ALA A 247 -7.23 11.96 11.99
C ALA A 247 -7.71 11.82 13.44
N THR A 248 -8.09 12.95 14.02
CA THR A 248 -8.57 13.08 15.40
C THR A 248 -9.97 13.71 15.48
N LEU A 249 -10.42 13.99 16.68
CA LEU A 249 -11.64 14.76 16.94
C LEU A 249 -11.43 16.29 16.83
N ARG A 250 -10.24 16.75 16.37
CA ARG A 250 -10.04 18.17 16.11
C ARG A 250 -11.07 18.66 15.10
N ARG A 251 -11.68 19.81 15.40
CA ARG A 251 -12.57 20.49 14.47
C ARG A 251 -11.75 21.37 13.53
N VAL A 252 -12.02 21.23 12.24
CA VAL A 252 -11.46 22.09 11.19
C VAL A 252 -11.96 23.52 11.41
N GLU A 253 -11.09 24.50 11.24
CA GLU A 253 -11.41 25.92 11.36
C GLU A 253 -11.32 26.62 10.01
N SER A 254 -12.04 27.76 9.88
CA SER A 254 -11.95 28.59 8.67
C SER A 254 -10.51 29.08 8.45
N GLY A 255 -9.96 28.87 7.26
CA GLY A 255 -8.58 29.18 6.94
C GLY A 255 -7.58 28.06 7.19
N ASP A 256 -8.02 26.91 7.73
CA ASP A 256 -7.16 25.74 7.85
C ASP A 256 -6.85 25.12 6.49
N LEU A 257 -5.63 24.63 6.35
CA LEU A 257 -5.33 23.58 5.38
C LEU A 257 -5.78 22.22 5.96
N VAL A 258 -6.30 21.36 5.10
CA VAL A 258 -6.68 19.97 5.40
C VAL A 258 -5.93 19.07 4.43
N GLY A 259 -4.89 18.42 4.93
CA GLY A 259 -4.11 17.44 4.16
C GLY A 259 -4.57 16.03 4.49
N PHE A 260 -4.59 15.16 3.48
CA PHE A 260 -4.85 13.74 3.65
C PHE A 260 -4.04 12.92 2.66
N ASP A 261 -3.84 11.67 3.01
CA ASP A 261 -3.25 10.62 2.19
C ASP A 261 -4.18 9.42 2.20
N THR A 262 -4.42 8.80 1.06
CA THR A 262 -5.45 7.76 1.03
C THR A 262 -4.96 6.42 1.54
N ASP A 263 -3.73 6.00 1.26
CA ASP A 263 -3.19 4.69 1.66
C ASP A 263 -4.26 3.58 1.58
N MET A 264 -5.10 3.65 0.55
CA MET A 264 -6.33 2.88 0.50
C MET A 264 -6.10 1.53 -0.14
N VAL A 265 -6.25 0.44 0.62
CA VAL A 265 -6.34 -0.91 0.08
C VAL A 265 -7.76 -1.13 -0.44
N GLY A 266 -7.92 -0.93 -1.73
CA GLY A 266 -9.20 -0.92 -2.42
C GLY A 266 -9.66 -2.30 -2.92
N PRO A 267 -10.60 -2.32 -3.87
CA PRO A 267 -11.08 -3.56 -4.46
C PRO A 267 -9.95 -4.44 -5.01
N GLN A 268 -10.10 -5.73 -4.87
CA GLN A 268 -9.09 -6.73 -5.24
C GLN A 268 -7.77 -6.64 -4.45
N GLY A 269 -7.71 -5.84 -3.36
CA GLY A 269 -6.54 -5.69 -2.51
C GLY A 269 -5.43 -4.84 -3.12
N TYR A 270 -5.72 -4.03 -4.14
CA TYR A 270 -4.77 -3.08 -4.72
C TYR A 270 -4.93 -1.69 -4.15
N CYS A 271 -3.81 -0.98 -4.02
CA CYS A 271 -3.77 0.32 -3.40
C CYS A 271 -4.08 1.46 -4.38
N ALA A 272 -4.80 2.44 -3.85
CA ALA A 272 -4.86 3.80 -4.37
C ALA A 272 -4.21 4.72 -3.35
N ASP A 273 -3.14 5.37 -3.77
CA ASP A 273 -2.31 6.22 -2.94
C ASP A 273 -2.24 7.62 -3.55
N ILE A 274 -3.01 8.51 -2.94
CA ILE A 274 -3.27 9.86 -3.48
C ILE A 274 -3.36 10.85 -2.33
N SER A 275 -2.44 11.79 -2.28
CA SER A 275 -2.53 12.86 -1.30
C SER A 275 -3.01 14.17 -1.91
N ARG A 276 -3.85 14.87 -1.16
CA ARG A 276 -4.30 16.23 -1.47
C ARG A 276 -4.29 17.11 -0.22
N THR A 277 -4.08 18.39 -0.46
CA THR A 277 -4.27 19.42 0.57
C THR A 277 -5.36 20.39 0.10
N LEU A 278 -6.40 20.55 0.91
CA LEU A 278 -7.56 21.39 0.66
C LEU A 278 -7.52 22.62 1.57
N HIS A 279 -8.27 23.64 1.21
CA HIS A 279 -8.45 24.84 2.02
C HIS A 279 -9.87 24.92 2.57
N CYS A 280 -10.00 25.20 3.88
CA CYS A 280 -11.30 25.40 4.54
C CYS A 280 -11.76 26.86 4.50
N GLY A 281 -12.74 27.17 3.63
CA GLY A 281 -13.40 28.49 3.65
C GLY A 281 -14.20 28.79 4.92
N PRO A 282 -14.79 30.00 5.06
CA PRO A 282 -14.83 31.08 4.07
C PRO A 282 -13.61 32.03 4.06
N ALA A 283 -12.63 31.92 4.98
CA ALA A 283 -11.42 32.70 4.92
C ALA A 283 -10.68 32.41 3.60
N MET A 284 -10.00 33.41 3.06
CA MET A 284 -9.18 33.21 1.87
C MET A 284 -7.84 32.57 2.25
N PRO A 285 -7.25 31.74 1.38
CA PRO A 285 -5.91 31.21 1.61
C PRO A 285 -4.89 32.34 1.78
N THR A 286 -4.00 32.16 2.75
CA THR A 286 -2.89 33.10 2.95
C THR A 286 -1.88 33.01 1.79
N ARG A 287 -1.10 34.09 1.59
CA ARG A 287 0.01 34.04 0.64
C ARG A 287 0.97 32.88 0.93
N ARG A 288 1.26 32.61 2.22
CA ARG A 288 2.16 31.54 2.61
C ARG A 288 1.62 30.15 2.24
N GLN A 289 0.32 29.90 2.42
CA GLN A 289 -0.32 28.65 2.03
C GLN A 289 -0.23 28.41 0.52
N LYS A 290 -0.45 29.45 -0.29
CA LYS A 290 -0.29 29.38 -1.76
C LYS A 290 1.16 29.13 -2.17
N GLU A 291 2.15 29.78 -1.52
CA GLU A 291 3.58 29.56 -1.76
C GLU A 291 3.98 28.10 -1.47
N LEU A 292 3.52 27.53 -0.35
CA LEU A 292 3.77 26.14 0.00
C LEU A 292 3.14 25.18 -1.01
N TYR A 293 1.91 25.46 -1.41
CA TYR A 293 1.19 24.62 -2.37
C TYR A 293 1.86 24.63 -3.75
N ARG A 294 2.28 25.82 -4.20
CA ARG A 294 3.01 25.96 -5.46
C ARG A 294 4.34 25.20 -5.41
N LEU A 295 5.09 25.33 -4.33
CA LEU A 295 6.38 24.64 -4.16
C LEU A 295 6.21 23.11 -4.15
N ALA A 296 5.17 22.60 -3.48
CA ALA A 296 4.85 21.17 -3.49
C ALA A 296 4.48 20.70 -4.90
N LEU A 297 3.71 21.48 -5.63
CA LEU A 297 3.35 21.16 -7.01
C LEU A 297 4.57 21.19 -7.94
N ASP A 298 5.48 22.18 -7.78
CA ASP A 298 6.71 22.25 -8.55
C ASP A 298 7.59 20.99 -8.35
N GLU A 299 7.64 20.43 -7.13
CA GLU A 299 8.33 19.18 -6.84
C GLU A 299 7.68 18.00 -7.57
N ILE A 300 6.35 17.85 -7.47
CA ILE A 300 5.60 16.82 -8.18
C ILE A 300 5.84 16.91 -9.68
N GLU A 301 5.62 18.07 -10.28
CA GLU A 301 5.77 18.28 -11.72
C GLU A 301 7.21 18.04 -12.20
N HIS A 302 8.21 18.42 -11.39
CA HIS A 302 9.61 18.16 -11.70
C HIS A 302 9.91 16.67 -11.70
N ASN A 303 9.54 15.96 -10.64
CA ASN A 303 9.83 14.54 -10.47
C ASN A 303 9.08 13.68 -11.49
N LEU A 304 7.84 14.02 -11.84
CA LEU A 304 7.08 13.37 -12.90
C LEU A 304 7.83 13.37 -14.24
N ARG A 305 8.49 14.47 -14.60
CA ARG A 305 9.27 14.58 -15.86
C ARG A 305 10.49 13.65 -15.92
N LEU A 306 10.93 13.13 -14.78
CA LEU A 306 12.03 12.16 -14.71
C LEU A 306 11.59 10.72 -14.95
N ILE A 307 10.28 10.41 -14.80
CA ILE A 307 9.76 9.07 -14.90
C ILE A 307 9.82 8.57 -16.34
N ARG A 308 10.65 7.57 -16.57
CA ARG A 308 10.78 6.83 -17.82
C ARG A 308 11.47 5.49 -17.58
N PRO A 309 11.20 4.47 -18.39
CA PRO A 309 11.91 3.20 -18.26
C PRO A 309 13.42 3.39 -18.52
N GLY A 310 14.23 2.63 -17.79
CA GLY A 310 15.69 2.66 -17.90
C GLY A 310 16.41 3.73 -17.08
N ILE A 311 15.70 4.71 -16.46
CA ILE A 311 16.36 5.60 -15.51
C ILE A 311 16.76 4.80 -14.27
N THR A 312 18.02 4.89 -13.85
CA THR A 312 18.46 4.28 -12.60
C THR A 312 17.93 5.05 -11.39
N LEU A 313 17.68 4.37 -10.27
CA LEU A 313 17.21 5.03 -9.04
C LEU A 313 18.23 6.04 -8.52
N ASP A 314 19.54 5.78 -8.68
CA ASP A 314 20.59 6.75 -8.37
C ASP A 314 20.52 8.01 -9.27
N ALA A 315 20.33 7.82 -10.59
CA ALA A 315 20.19 8.93 -11.52
C ALA A 315 18.90 9.74 -11.26
N PHE A 316 17.82 9.07 -10.88
CA PHE A 316 16.58 9.72 -10.46
C PHE A 316 16.85 10.60 -9.23
N GLN A 317 17.48 10.06 -8.17
CA GLN A 317 17.81 10.79 -6.96
C GLN A 317 18.67 12.05 -7.24
N GLN A 318 19.67 11.93 -8.12
CA GLN A 318 20.55 13.05 -8.47
C GLN A 318 19.85 14.16 -9.24
N GLN A 319 18.78 13.84 -9.96
CA GLN A 319 18.02 14.77 -10.77
C GLN A 319 16.72 15.23 -10.10
N ALA A 320 16.29 14.58 -9.01
CA ALA A 320 15.06 14.90 -8.30
C ALA A 320 15.08 16.35 -7.78
N PHE A 321 13.89 16.92 -7.64
CA PHE A 321 13.73 18.25 -7.06
C PHE A 321 14.32 18.32 -5.65
N VAL A 322 15.04 19.39 -5.36
CA VAL A 322 15.59 19.65 -4.02
C VAL A 322 14.90 20.90 -3.46
N PRO A 323 14.01 20.73 -2.47
CA PRO A 323 13.35 21.89 -1.86
C PRO A 323 14.38 22.75 -1.09
N PRO A 324 14.06 24.03 -0.82
CA PRO A 324 14.88 24.87 0.04
C PRO A 324 15.19 24.21 1.40
N GLU A 325 16.37 24.48 1.95
CA GLU A 325 16.90 23.85 3.17
C GLU A 325 15.92 23.91 4.38
N ALA A 326 15.14 24.99 4.47
CA ALA A 326 14.14 25.16 5.54
C ALA A 326 13.11 24.02 5.61
N PHE A 327 12.91 23.26 4.54
CA PHE A 327 11.96 22.13 4.48
C PHE A 327 12.61 20.77 4.71
N HIS A 328 13.96 20.65 4.67
CA HIS A 328 14.64 19.35 4.69
C HIS A 328 14.33 18.51 5.92
N GLN A 329 14.19 19.13 7.10
CA GLN A 329 13.95 18.41 8.35
C GLN A 329 12.57 17.68 8.35
N ASN A 330 11.53 18.34 7.83
CA ASN A 330 10.18 17.82 7.78
C ASN A 330 9.83 17.20 6.40
N ALA A 331 10.76 17.20 5.44
CA ALA A 331 10.51 16.62 4.12
C ALA A 331 10.03 15.17 4.20
N TYR A 332 9.20 14.77 3.25
CA TYR A 332 8.74 13.39 3.14
C TYR A 332 9.92 12.41 3.03
N THR A 333 9.68 11.16 3.38
CA THR A 333 10.76 10.17 3.51
C THR A 333 11.32 9.70 2.18
N CYS A 334 10.54 9.82 1.10
CA CYS A 334 10.92 9.48 -0.26
C CYS A 334 10.37 10.51 -1.24
N VAL A 335 10.95 10.58 -2.43
CA VAL A 335 10.45 11.39 -3.55
C VAL A 335 9.61 10.58 -4.51
N ILE A 336 9.84 9.27 -4.54
CA ILE A 336 8.98 8.27 -5.18
C ILE A 336 9.04 6.94 -4.40
N HIS A 337 7.95 6.19 -4.47
CA HIS A 337 7.92 4.77 -4.10
C HIS A 337 7.03 3.97 -5.04
N GLY A 338 7.23 2.66 -5.08
CA GLY A 338 6.35 1.73 -5.78
C GLY A 338 5.10 1.46 -4.97
N VAL A 339 4.01 1.15 -5.64
CA VAL A 339 2.75 0.76 -5.01
C VAL A 339 2.07 -0.34 -5.82
N GLY A 340 1.41 -1.23 -5.12
CA GLY A 340 0.66 -2.34 -5.71
C GLY A 340 -0.42 -2.82 -4.78
N MET A 341 -0.17 -3.89 -4.02
CA MET A 341 -1.04 -4.34 -2.92
C MET A 341 -0.62 -3.77 -1.56
N CYS A 342 0.48 -3.06 -1.50
CA CYS A 342 1.02 -2.26 -0.41
C CYS A 342 2.07 -1.32 -1.01
N ASP A 343 2.73 -0.52 -0.17
CA ASP A 343 3.98 0.14 -0.54
C ASP A 343 5.05 -0.90 -0.86
N GLU A 344 5.77 -0.70 -1.96
CA GLU A 344 6.74 -1.67 -2.43
C GLU A 344 7.89 -1.02 -3.21
N TYR A 345 8.84 -1.84 -3.67
CA TYR A 345 9.91 -1.38 -4.54
C TYR A 345 9.33 -0.86 -5.89
N PRO A 346 9.94 0.19 -6.49
CA PRO A 346 11.17 0.89 -6.09
C PRO A 346 10.93 1.99 -5.05
N ARG A 347 12.04 2.51 -4.48
CA ARG A 347 11.99 3.69 -3.62
C ARG A 347 13.20 4.59 -3.86
N VAL A 348 12.99 5.90 -3.89
CA VAL A 348 14.05 6.90 -3.98
C VAL A 348 13.90 7.91 -2.84
N ASN A 349 14.95 8.04 -2.03
CA ASN A 349 14.98 9.01 -0.95
C ASN A 349 15.45 10.38 -1.45
N PRO A 350 15.07 11.49 -0.79
CA PRO A 350 15.64 12.81 -1.09
C PRO A 350 17.18 12.82 -0.96
N ILE A 351 17.87 13.47 -1.88
CA ILE A 351 19.35 13.46 -1.94
C ILE A 351 20.02 14.02 -0.68
N PHE A 352 19.41 14.98 -0.02
CA PHE A 352 19.93 15.57 1.23
C PHE A 352 19.83 14.62 2.44
N ARG A 353 19.16 13.44 2.32
CA ARG A 353 19.15 12.37 3.31
C ARG A 353 20.27 11.35 3.10
N GLY A 354 21.16 11.57 2.12
CA GLY A 354 22.27 10.69 1.80
C GLY A 354 22.02 9.76 0.61
N PRO A 355 22.95 8.82 0.35
CA PRO A 355 22.83 7.92 -0.80
C PRO A 355 21.55 7.07 -0.77
N ASN A 356 20.94 6.85 -1.93
CA ASN A 356 19.79 5.97 -2.03
C ASN A 356 20.20 4.52 -1.70
N PRO A 357 19.56 3.83 -0.74
CA PRO A 357 19.88 2.45 -0.42
C PRO A 357 19.39 1.46 -1.48
N TYR A 358 18.37 1.84 -2.24
CA TYR A 358 17.77 1.00 -3.27
C TYR A 358 18.56 1.10 -4.59
N ARG A 359 18.70 -0.03 -5.27
CA ARG A 359 19.38 -0.14 -6.57
C ARG A 359 18.40 -0.64 -7.61
N GLY A 360 18.70 -0.39 -8.88
CA GLY A 360 17.88 -0.81 -10.02
C GLY A 360 17.50 0.33 -10.92
N THR A 361 16.52 0.06 -11.77
CA THR A 361 15.98 0.99 -12.77
C THR A 361 14.47 1.00 -12.70
N LEU A 362 13.83 2.08 -13.14
CA LEU A 362 12.40 2.05 -13.44
C LEU A 362 12.17 1.22 -14.70
N GLU A 363 11.14 0.40 -14.69
CA GLU A 363 10.76 -0.47 -15.78
C GLU A 363 9.28 -0.27 -16.14
N ALA A 364 8.94 -0.48 -17.41
CA ALA A 364 7.55 -0.45 -17.83
C ALA A 364 6.71 -1.50 -17.08
N GLY A 365 5.52 -1.12 -16.65
CA GLY A 365 4.65 -1.94 -15.80
C GLY A 365 4.81 -1.68 -14.30
N MET A 366 5.82 -0.92 -13.87
CA MET A 366 5.88 -0.43 -12.48
C MET A 366 4.82 0.64 -12.26
N ILE A 367 4.22 0.65 -11.05
CA ILE A 367 3.35 1.72 -10.60
C ILE A 367 4.04 2.46 -9.47
N ILE A 368 4.08 3.79 -9.59
CA ILE A 368 4.89 4.68 -8.77
C ILE A 368 3.99 5.77 -8.19
N CYS A 369 4.15 6.04 -6.90
CA CYS A 369 3.70 7.26 -6.26
C CYS A 369 4.80 8.31 -6.33
N VAL A 370 4.44 9.53 -6.71
CA VAL A 370 5.33 10.69 -6.73
C VAL A 370 4.93 11.63 -5.60
N GLU A 371 5.85 11.88 -4.71
CA GLU A 371 5.64 12.42 -3.39
C GLU A 371 6.12 13.85 -3.24
N SER A 372 5.40 14.66 -2.47
CA SER A 372 5.85 15.96 -1.98
C SER A 372 5.26 16.29 -0.63
N TYR A 373 6.08 16.84 0.26
CA TYR A 373 5.62 17.52 1.46
C TYR A 373 6.45 18.77 1.73
N MET A 374 5.74 19.91 1.85
CA MET A 374 6.34 21.22 2.14
C MET A 374 5.81 21.79 3.45
N GLY A 375 6.61 21.67 4.51
CA GLY A 375 6.33 22.23 5.84
C GLY A 375 7.63 22.55 6.57
N ALA A 376 7.90 23.82 6.86
CA ALA A 376 9.11 24.23 7.56
C ALA A 376 8.97 24.03 9.08
N VAL A 377 10.09 23.78 9.75
CA VAL A 377 10.11 23.64 11.22
C VAL A 377 9.62 24.90 11.91
N GLY A 378 8.67 24.73 12.83
CA GLY A 378 8.08 25.84 13.60
C GLY A 378 7.03 26.64 12.86
N GLU A 379 6.77 26.37 11.59
CA GLU A 379 5.63 26.96 10.88
C GLU A 379 4.34 26.16 11.16
N ARG A 380 3.20 26.85 11.02
CA ARG A 380 1.88 26.27 11.27
C ARG A 380 1.42 25.36 10.13
N ASP A 381 1.66 25.81 8.89
CA ASP A 381 1.07 25.20 7.72
C ASP A 381 2.08 24.26 7.02
N GLY A 382 1.54 23.25 6.38
CA GLY A 382 2.24 22.32 5.51
C GLY A 382 1.34 21.87 4.36
N VAL A 383 1.93 21.41 3.27
CA VAL A 383 1.21 20.92 2.08
C VAL A 383 1.73 19.55 1.71
N LYS A 384 0.85 18.55 1.66
CA LYS A 384 1.12 17.20 1.15
C LYS A 384 0.40 17.04 -0.20
N LEU A 385 1.13 16.66 -1.22
CA LEU A 385 0.62 16.29 -2.54
C LEU A 385 1.25 14.98 -3.00
N GLU A 386 0.50 14.23 -3.77
CA GLU A 386 0.95 12.97 -4.35
C GLU A 386 0.18 12.62 -5.60
N GLN A 387 0.85 11.92 -6.54
CA GLN A 387 0.25 11.41 -7.77
C GLN A 387 0.70 9.99 -8.03
N GLN A 388 -0.26 9.13 -8.36
CA GLN A 388 0.01 7.74 -8.72
C GLN A 388 0.07 7.58 -10.25
N VAL A 389 1.14 6.97 -10.76
CA VAL A 389 1.42 6.85 -12.20
C VAL A 389 1.86 5.43 -12.57
N LEU A 390 1.57 5.04 -13.82
CA LEU A 390 2.11 3.84 -14.45
C LEU A 390 3.33 4.22 -15.30
N VAL A 391 4.45 3.55 -15.11
CA VAL A 391 5.61 3.65 -16.01
C VAL A 391 5.27 2.92 -17.31
N THR A 392 5.26 3.64 -18.43
CA THR A 392 4.99 3.09 -19.78
C THR A 392 6.29 2.74 -20.52
N SER A 393 6.20 2.28 -21.73
CA SER A 393 7.37 1.96 -22.59
C SER A 393 8.22 3.18 -22.94
N ASP A 394 7.67 4.39 -22.85
CA ASP A 394 8.28 5.65 -23.33
C ASP A 394 8.16 6.83 -22.35
N GLY A 395 7.56 6.62 -21.18
CA GLY A 395 7.38 7.66 -20.17
C GLY A 395 6.48 7.17 -19.04
N TYR A 396 5.41 7.90 -18.78
CA TYR A 396 4.41 7.52 -17.76
C TYR A 396 2.98 7.87 -18.20
N GLU A 397 2.02 7.16 -17.63
CA GLU A 397 0.58 7.47 -17.66
C GLU A 397 0.14 7.91 -16.28
N MET A 398 -0.52 9.07 -16.17
CA MET A 398 -1.14 9.51 -14.93
C MET A 398 -2.37 8.64 -14.63
N LEU A 399 -2.39 7.96 -13.49
CA LEU A 399 -3.52 7.13 -13.07
C LEU A 399 -4.50 7.91 -12.19
N SER A 400 -3.99 8.74 -11.27
CA SER A 400 -4.82 9.63 -10.45
C SER A 400 -5.26 10.86 -11.25
N SER A 401 -6.55 11.18 -11.22
CA SER A 401 -7.15 12.28 -11.98
C SER A 401 -7.87 13.31 -11.11
N ASP A 402 -7.90 13.12 -9.78
CA ASP A 402 -8.56 14.04 -8.87
C ASP A 402 -7.93 15.45 -8.95
N PRO A 403 -8.74 16.50 -9.18
CA PRO A 403 -8.21 17.84 -9.40
C PRO A 403 -7.58 18.44 -8.14
N LEU A 404 -6.52 19.24 -8.36
CA LEU A 404 -5.87 20.05 -7.34
C LEU A 404 -6.84 21.09 -6.75
N GLU A 405 -6.47 21.67 -5.59
CA GLU A 405 -7.28 22.69 -4.90
C GLU A 405 -7.13 24.08 -5.61
N PRO A 406 -8.19 24.55 -6.33
CA PRO A 406 -8.08 25.76 -7.13
C PRO A 406 -7.76 27.02 -6.33
N SER A 407 -8.29 27.11 -5.09
CA SER A 407 -8.09 28.30 -4.24
C SER A 407 -6.64 28.50 -3.79
N LEU A 408 -5.82 27.45 -3.88
CA LEU A 408 -4.41 27.48 -3.54
C LEU A 408 -3.49 27.67 -4.76
N LEU A 409 -4.03 27.61 -5.98
CA LEU A 409 -3.27 27.80 -7.23
C LEU A 409 -3.24 29.26 -7.71
N ASP A 410 -4.30 30.04 -7.41
CA ASP A 410 -4.46 31.45 -7.78
C ASP A 410 -3.75 32.36 -6.74
#